data_375e1ad3c81b1276ea042a2505474639
#
_entry.id   375e1ad3c81b1276ea042a2505474639
#
_cell.length_a   1.000
_cell.length_b   1.000
_cell.length_c   1.000
_cell.angle_alpha   90.00
_cell.angle_beta   90.00
_cell.angle_gamma   90.00
#
_symmetry.space_group_name_H-M   'P 1'
#
loop_
_entity.id
_entity.type
_entity.pdbx_description
1 polymer ?
#
loop_
_entity_poly.entity_id
_entity_poly.type
_entity_poly.pdbx_seq_one_letter_code
_entity_poly.pdbx_strand_id
1 'polypeptide(L)'
;MTGNELYSSLESCPIIATVYENGLDTAISSPPEIIFFLGANLLTVKQRIREAHEANKKILIHIDLAEGIGKDKTGIEYLAHCGADGIISTRTQLIRIAKEYNLATVQRFFAYDTHGIESINEILNSSSPDIIEIMPGIIMAKVIERFSHGNIPLIAGGLIDTKS
;
A
#
# COMPACT_ATOMS: atom_id res chain seq x y z
N MET A 1 12.61 1.75 0.84
CA MET A 1 11.96 2.45 1.98
C MET A 1 11.61 1.43 3.05
N THR A 2 11.86 1.73 4.31
CA THR A 2 11.46 0.88 5.46
C THR A 2 10.05 1.23 5.93
N GLY A 3 9.42 0.34 6.69
CA GLY A 3 8.11 0.60 7.31
C GLY A 3 8.12 1.82 8.24
N ASN A 4 9.22 2.05 8.97
CA ASN A 4 9.37 3.23 9.83
C ASN A 4 9.42 4.54 9.04
N GLU A 5 10.08 4.57 7.89
CA GLU A 5 10.10 5.75 7.02
C GLU A 5 8.71 6.02 6.42
N LEU A 6 7.98 4.96 6.06
CA LEU A 6 6.60 5.07 5.60
C LEU A 6 5.71 5.66 6.69
N TYR A 7 5.82 5.18 7.92
CA TYR A 7 5.07 5.67 9.06
C TYR A 7 5.37 7.16 9.35
N SER A 8 6.65 7.54 9.38
CA SER A 8 7.04 8.95 9.61
C SER A 8 6.48 9.91 8.55
N SER A 9 6.42 9.48 7.29
CA SER A 9 5.78 10.30 6.24
C SER A 9 4.27 10.46 6.47
N LEU A 10 3.60 9.43 7.01
CA LEU A 10 2.17 9.50 7.33
C LEU A 10 1.88 10.35 8.58
N GLU A 11 2.81 10.44 9.52
CA GLU A 11 2.68 11.36 10.66
C GLU A 11 2.72 12.83 10.20
N SER A 12 3.53 13.14 9.19
CA SER A 12 3.63 14.50 8.63
C SER A 12 2.46 14.83 7.71
N CYS A 13 2.02 13.88 6.89
CA CYS A 13 0.90 14.02 5.96
C CYS A 13 0.07 12.72 5.97
N PRO A 14 -1.05 12.66 6.71
CA PRO A 14 -1.84 11.45 6.88
C PRO A 14 -2.75 11.14 5.67
N ILE A 15 -2.44 11.69 4.51
CA ILE A 15 -3.20 11.47 3.27
C ILE A 15 -2.30 10.77 2.25
N ILE A 16 -2.84 9.74 1.62
CA ILE A 16 -2.20 8.98 0.55
C ILE A 16 -2.95 9.21 -0.76
N ALA A 17 -2.23 9.59 -1.81
CA ALA A 17 -2.82 9.68 -3.14
C ALA A 17 -2.92 8.28 -3.77
N THR A 18 -4.13 7.78 -3.97
CA THR A 18 -4.35 6.48 -4.62
C THR A 18 -4.81 6.69 -6.04
N VAL A 19 -4.02 6.23 -7.02
CA VAL A 19 -4.24 6.55 -8.44
C VAL A 19 -3.94 5.39 -9.38
N TYR A 20 -4.62 5.41 -10.52
CA TYR A 20 -4.27 4.65 -11.72
C TYR A 20 -3.35 5.48 -12.62
N GLU A 21 -2.91 4.91 -13.76
CA GLU A 21 -1.95 5.53 -14.69
C GLU A 21 -2.33 6.97 -15.07
N ASN A 22 -3.57 7.21 -15.44
CA ASN A 22 -4.07 8.53 -15.87
C ASN A 22 -4.17 9.57 -14.74
N GLY A 23 -4.03 9.16 -13.49
CA GLY A 23 -4.04 10.06 -12.31
C GLY A 23 -2.66 10.34 -11.74
N LEU A 24 -1.61 9.67 -12.23
CA LEU A 24 -0.29 9.72 -11.60
C LEU A 24 0.34 11.11 -11.67
N ASP A 25 0.25 11.81 -12.79
CA ASP A 25 0.81 13.16 -12.96
C ASP A 25 0.14 14.16 -11.98
N THR A 26 -1.16 13.99 -11.75
CA THR A 26 -1.90 14.79 -10.75
C THR A 26 -1.44 14.45 -9.34
N ALA A 27 -1.25 13.17 -9.02
CA ALA A 27 -0.75 12.75 -7.71
C ALA A 27 0.66 13.27 -7.44
N ILE A 28 1.54 13.22 -8.43
CA ILE A 28 2.92 13.76 -8.35
C ILE A 28 2.90 15.26 -8.01
N SER A 29 1.97 16.01 -8.58
CA SER A 29 1.83 17.46 -8.36
C SER A 29 1.03 17.82 -7.11
N SER A 30 0.45 16.86 -6.40
CA SER A 30 -0.42 17.05 -5.23
C SER A 30 0.37 17.08 -3.91
N PRO A 31 -0.21 17.60 -2.79
CA PRO A 31 0.46 17.66 -1.50
C PRO A 31 0.88 16.31 -0.89
N PRO A 32 0.11 15.21 -0.97
CA PRO A 32 0.49 13.94 -0.37
C PRO A 32 1.89 13.47 -0.78
N GLU A 33 2.69 13.05 0.20
CA GLU A 33 4.05 12.55 -0.03
C GLU A 33 4.06 11.11 -0.55
N ILE A 34 3.02 10.34 -0.23
CA ILE A 34 2.91 8.93 -0.57
C ILE A 34 1.88 8.73 -1.67
N ILE A 35 2.25 7.95 -2.67
CA ILE A 35 1.39 7.55 -3.79
C ILE A 35 1.19 6.03 -3.74
N PHE A 36 -0.07 5.59 -3.74
CA PHE A 36 -0.47 4.21 -4.01
C PHE A 36 -0.80 4.09 -5.49
N PHE A 37 0.08 3.43 -6.23
CA PHE A 37 -0.05 3.30 -7.67
C PHE A 37 -0.71 1.97 -8.05
N LEU A 38 -1.96 2.04 -8.51
CA LEU A 38 -2.80 0.90 -8.85
C LEU A 38 -2.66 0.48 -10.33
N GLY A 39 -2.12 1.32 -11.17
CA GLY A 39 -2.04 1.15 -12.63
C GLY A 39 -0.65 0.82 -13.16
N ALA A 40 0.20 0.17 -12.37
CA ALA A 40 1.55 -0.18 -12.83
C ALA A 40 1.54 -1.12 -14.02
N ASN A 41 2.39 -0.85 -15.01
CA ASN A 41 2.59 -1.67 -16.20
C ASN A 41 4.07 -1.96 -16.39
N LEU A 42 4.41 -3.19 -16.76
CA LEU A 42 5.80 -3.64 -16.94
C LEU A 42 6.65 -2.69 -17.80
N LEU A 43 6.06 -2.10 -18.83
CA LEU A 43 6.78 -1.27 -19.81
C LEU A 43 7.06 0.15 -19.30
N THR A 44 6.24 0.66 -18.38
CA THR A 44 6.28 2.07 -17.94
C THR A 44 6.68 2.24 -16.48
N VAL A 45 6.51 1.23 -15.64
CA VAL A 45 6.63 1.34 -14.17
C VAL A 45 7.96 1.96 -13.72
N LYS A 46 9.07 1.57 -14.34
CA LYS A 46 10.40 2.11 -14.00
C LYS A 46 10.50 3.61 -14.22
N GLN A 47 9.94 4.10 -15.32
CA GLN A 47 9.89 5.53 -15.62
C GLN A 47 8.98 6.26 -14.62
N ARG A 48 7.80 5.72 -14.34
CA ARG A 48 6.84 6.31 -13.41
C ARG A 48 7.38 6.42 -11.98
N ILE A 49 8.11 5.42 -11.52
CA ILE A 49 8.81 5.47 -10.23
C ILE A 49 9.83 6.62 -10.21
N ARG A 50 10.62 6.76 -11.28
CA ARG A 50 11.61 7.85 -11.39
C ARG A 50 10.93 9.22 -11.33
N GLU A 51 9.87 9.44 -12.10
CA GLU A 51 9.11 10.70 -12.12
C GLU A 51 8.56 11.05 -10.73
N ALA A 52 8.05 10.08 -9.99
CA ALA A 52 7.61 10.28 -8.60
C ALA A 52 8.79 10.69 -7.68
N HIS A 53 9.93 10.02 -7.80
CA HIS A 53 11.11 10.34 -7.01
C HIS A 53 11.70 11.71 -7.33
N GLU A 54 11.71 12.13 -8.60
CA GLU A 54 12.15 13.47 -9.03
C GLU A 54 11.29 14.58 -8.39
N ALA A 55 10.03 14.27 -8.08
CA ALA A 55 9.12 15.15 -7.35
C ALA A 55 9.15 14.95 -5.82
N ASN A 56 10.13 14.21 -5.29
CA ASN A 56 10.24 13.85 -3.86
C ASN A 56 9.04 13.08 -3.30
N LYS A 57 8.34 12.31 -4.16
CA LYS A 57 7.26 11.42 -3.74
C LYS A 57 7.77 10.02 -3.48
N LYS A 58 7.11 9.30 -2.58
CA LYS A 58 7.28 7.87 -2.36
C LYS A 58 6.16 7.12 -3.07
N ILE A 59 6.49 6.07 -3.80
CA ILE A 59 5.53 5.33 -4.62
C ILE A 59 5.51 3.85 -4.26
N LEU A 60 4.35 3.38 -3.81
CA LEU A 60 4.08 1.98 -3.53
C LEU A 60 3.23 1.37 -4.64
N ILE A 61 3.62 0.20 -5.10
CA ILE A 61 3.00 -0.46 -6.25
C ILE A 61 1.98 -1.50 -5.77
N HIS A 62 0.73 -1.42 -6.24
CA HIS A 62 -0.26 -2.46 -6.02
C HIS A 62 -0.01 -3.64 -6.96
N ILE A 63 0.81 -4.60 -6.52
CA ILE A 63 1.30 -5.68 -7.38
C ILE A 63 0.17 -6.58 -7.90
N ASP A 64 -0.91 -6.78 -7.14
CA ASP A 64 -2.03 -7.62 -7.59
C ASP A 64 -2.71 -7.08 -8.85
N LEU A 65 -2.66 -5.76 -9.07
CA LEU A 65 -3.25 -5.08 -10.22
C LEU A 65 -2.22 -4.75 -11.32
N ALA A 66 -0.92 -4.92 -11.05
CA ALA A 66 0.13 -4.57 -12.00
C ALA A 66 0.06 -5.44 -13.27
N GLU A 67 0.09 -4.80 -14.44
CA GLU A 67 0.02 -5.47 -15.73
C GLU A 67 1.41 -5.93 -16.21
N GLY A 68 1.49 -7.17 -16.70
CA GLY A 68 2.74 -7.74 -17.23
C GLY A 68 3.80 -8.06 -16.17
N ILE A 69 3.55 -7.79 -14.90
CA ILE A 69 4.45 -8.08 -13.77
C ILE A 69 3.96 -9.32 -13.04
N GLY A 70 4.86 -10.27 -12.81
CA GLY A 70 4.55 -11.52 -12.08
C GLY A 70 4.07 -11.26 -10.66
N LYS A 71 3.06 -12.03 -10.22
CA LYS A 71 2.55 -12.00 -8.82
C LYS A 71 3.31 -13.02 -7.99
N ASP A 72 4.64 -12.91 -8.01
CA ASP A 72 5.60 -13.87 -7.45
C ASP A 72 6.89 -13.16 -7.03
N LYS A 73 7.88 -13.95 -6.60
CA LYS A 73 9.18 -13.44 -6.17
C LYS A 73 9.89 -12.61 -7.25
N THR A 74 9.84 -13.07 -8.51
CA THR A 74 10.51 -12.39 -9.63
C THR A 74 9.88 -11.03 -9.90
N GLY A 75 8.56 -10.93 -9.84
CA GLY A 75 7.86 -9.65 -9.99
C GLY A 75 8.17 -8.66 -8.87
N ILE A 76 8.26 -9.11 -7.63
CA ILE A 76 8.69 -8.28 -6.50
C ILE A 76 10.13 -7.82 -6.66
N GLU A 77 11.04 -8.72 -7.01
CA GLU A 77 12.45 -8.41 -7.27
C GLU A 77 12.59 -7.39 -8.39
N TYR A 78 11.83 -7.56 -9.47
CA TYR A 78 11.80 -6.58 -10.57
C TYR A 78 11.37 -5.19 -10.09
N LEU A 79 10.29 -5.08 -9.31
CA LEU A 79 9.84 -3.81 -8.77
C LEU A 79 10.86 -3.17 -7.82
N ALA A 80 11.53 -3.97 -7.00
CA ALA A 80 12.63 -3.50 -6.17
C ALA A 80 13.78 -2.92 -7.01
N HIS A 81 14.17 -3.59 -8.09
CA HIS A 81 15.18 -3.10 -9.03
C HIS A 81 14.73 -1.85 -9.82
N CYS A 82 13.44 -1.67 -10.03
CA CYS A 82 12.90 -0.43 -10.60
C CYS A 82 12.94 0.74 -9.62
N GLY A 83 13.18 0.47 -8.33
CA GLY A 83 13.26 1.48 -7.27
C GLY A 83 11.94 1.74 -6.55
N ALA A 84 10.95 0.84 -6.63
CA ALA A 84 9.72 0.99 -5.87
C ALA A 84 10.03 1.14 -4.37
N ASP A 85 9.30 2.03 -3.68
CA ASP A 85 9.46 2.25 -2.25
C ASP A 85 8.77 1.16 -1.43
N GLY A 86 7.71 0.57 -1.98
CA GLY A 86 6.98 -0.49 -1.31
C GLY A 86 5.98 -1.20 -2.21
N ILE A 87 5.30 -2.17 -1.61
CA ILE A 87 4.30 -3.02 -2.26
C ILE A 87 3.00 -2.98 -1.48
N ILE A 88 1.90 -2.95 -2.23
CA ILE A 88 0.55 -3.16 -1.71
C ILE A 88 0.04 -4.47 -2.29
N SER A 89 -0.46 -5.36 -1.43
CA SER A 89 -1.06 -6.62 -1.87
C SER A 89 -2.13 -7.11 -0.90
N THR A 90 -3.07 -7.88 -1.40
CA THR A 90 -4.02 -8.64 -0.58
C THR A 90 -3.42 -9.99 -0.14
N ARG A 91 -2.30 -10.41 -0.74
CA ARG A 91 -1.72 -11.75 -0.60
C ARG A 91 -0.59 -11.78 0.42
N THR A 92 -0.78 -12.51 1.51
CA THR A 92 0.23 -12.72 2.57
C THR A 92 1.60 -13.11 2.04
N GLN A 93 1.65 -14.01 1.05
CA GLN A 93 2.91 -14.48 0.49
C GLN A 93 3.71 -13.35 -0.17
N LEU A 94 3.05 -12.45 -0.92
CA LEU A 94 3.73 -11.33 -1.59
C LEU A 94 4.24 -10.29 -0.58
N ILE A 95 3.49 -10.05 0.50
CA ILE A 95 3.92 -9.19 1.61
C ILE A 95 5.21 -9.74 2.25
N ARG A 96 5.27 -11.04 2.53
CA ARG A 96 6.47 -11.68 3.10
C ARG A 96 7.67 -11.57 2.17
N ILE A 97 7.49 -11.86 0.88
CA ILE A 97 8.56 -11.74 -0.12
C ILE A 97 9.05 -10.29 -0.23
N ALA A 98 8.15 -9.30 -0.26
CA ALA A 98 8.53 -7.90 -0.36
C ALA A 98 9.45 -7.45 0.79
N LYS A 99 9.25 -7.97 2.00
CA LYS A 99 10.13 -7.71 3.15
C LYS A 99 11.55 -8.25 2.95
N GLU A 100 11.72 -9.36 2.25
CA GLU A 100 13.05 -9.91 1.92
C GLU A 100 13.85 -8.94 1.02
N TYR A 101 13.17 -8.10 0.24
CA TYR A 101 13.76 -7.08 -0.63
C TYR A 101 13.79 -5.67 0.00
N ASN A 102 13.56 -5.55 1.31
CA ASN A 102 13.52 -4.27 2.04
C ASN A 102 12.54 -3.25 1.47
N LEU A 103 11.42 -3.72 0.89
CA LEU A 103 10.32 -2.89 0.45
C LEU A 103 9.35 -2.65 1.61
N ALA A 104 8.85 -1.43 1.75
CA ALA A 104 7.74 -1.18 2.67
C ALA A 104 6.50 -1.96 2.23
N THR A 105 5.73 -2.47 3.20
CA THR A 105 4.63 -3.38 2.92
C THR A 105 3.30 -2.86 3.46
N VAL A 106 2.31 -2.80 2.59
CA VAL A 106 0.93 -2.51 2.95
C VAL A 106 0.06 -3.71 2.59
N GLN A 107 -0.54 -4.33 3.57
CA GLN A 107 -1.50 -5.41 3.32
C GLN A 107 -2.92 -4.86 3.31
N ARG A 108 -3.62 -5.07 2.18
CA ARG A 108 -5.00 -4.61 1.98
C ARG A 108 -5.97 -5.71 2.35
N PHE A 109 -6.98 -5.35 3.13
CA PHE A 109 -8.07 -6.22 3.52
C PHE A 109 -9.43 -5.59 3.17
N PHE A 110 -10.36 -6.46 2.76
CA PHE A 110 -11.76 -6.10 2.57
C PHE A 110 -12.57 -6.65 3.74
N ALA A 111 -13.11 -5.76 4.56
CA ALA A 111 -13.90 -6.13 5.73
C ALA A 111 -15.39 -5.91 5.46
N TYR A 112 -16.03 -6.93 4.90
CA TYR A 112 -17.46 -6.87 4.56
C TYR A 112 -18.37 -7.25 5.72
N ASP A 113 -17.86 -8.07 6.68
CA ASP A 113 -18.60 -8.56 7.83
C ASP A 113 -17.69 -8.82 9.05
N THR A 114 -18.28 -9.31 10.12
CA THR A 114 -17.57 -9.61 11.37
C THR A 114 -16.51 -10.71 11.21
N HIS A 115 -16.81 -11.74 10.41
CA HIS A 115 -15.86 -12.84 10.15
C HIS A 115 -14.65 -12.35 9.36
N GLY A 116 -14.85 -11.40 8.43
CA GLY A 116 -13.75 -10.76 7.71
C GLY A 116 -12.78 -10.06 8.65
N ILE A 117 -13.30 -9.38 9.68
CA ILE A 117 -12.46 -8.71 10.69
C ILE A 117 -11.69 -9.70 11.57
N GLU A 118 -12.33 -10.80 11.98
CA GLU A 118 -11.68 -11.84 12.81
C GLU A 118 -10.56 -12.56 12.06
N SER A 119 -10.78 -12.90 10.79
CA SER A 119 -9.78 -13.56 9.95
C SER A 119 -8.55 -12.69 9.67
N ILE A 120 -8.66 -11.36 9.69
CA ILE A 120 -7.53 -10.46 9.53
C ILE A 120 -6.50 -10.69 10.63
N ASN A 121 -6.90 -10.85 11.90
CA ASN A 121 -5.98 -11.08 13.01
C ASN A 121 -5.15 -12.37 12.83
N GLU A 122 -5.75 -13.43 12.31
CA GLU A 122 -5.05 -14.68 12.04
C GLU A 122 -4.02 -14.51 10.91
N ILE A 123 -4.39 -13.80 9.84
CA ILE A 123 -3.52 -13.53 8.69
C ILE A 123 -2.33 -12.66 9.09
N LEU A 124 -2.54 -11.65 9.93
CA LEU A 124 -1.48 -10.72 10.37
C LEU A 124 -0.37 -11.40 11.12
N ASN A 125 -0.66 -12.43 11.91
CA ASN A 125 0.36 -13.22 12.60
C ASN A 125 1.33 -13.92 11.62
N SER A 126 0.89 -14.18 10.39
CA SER A 126 1.70 -14.85 9.36
C SER A 126 2.37 -13.91 8.38
N SER A 127 1.81 -12.72 8.12
CA SER A 127 2.31 -11.77 7.12
C SER A 127 3.19 -10.67 7.71
N SER A 128 2.84 -10.16 8.91
CA SER A 128 3.52 -9.06 9.60
C SER A 128 3.81 -7.86 8.67
N PRO A 129 2.80 -7.26 8.02
CA PRO A 129 3.00 -6.10 7.18
C PRO A 129 3.42 -4.89 8.02
N ASP A 130 4.01 -3.86 7.38
CA ASP A 130 4.34 -2.62 8.08
C ASP A 130 3.09 -1.77 8.34
N ILE A 131 2.12 -1.83 7.44
CA ILE A 131 0.83 -1.12 7.54
C ILE A 131 -0.30 -2.01 7.03
N ILE A 132 -1.48 -1.85 7.62
CA ILE A 132 -2.71 -2.51 7.20
C ILE A 132 -3.63 -1.46 6.56
N GLU A 133 -4.13 -1.75 5.37
CA GLU A 133 -5.19 -0.97 4.74
C GLU A 133 -6.51 -1.72 4.81
N ILE A 134 -7.52 -1.07 5.38
CA ILE A 134 -8.88 -1.61 5.49
C ILE A 134 -9.81 -0.91 4.50
N MET A 135 -10.53 -1.70 3.73
CA MET A 135 -11.54 -1.22 2.79
C MET A 135 -12.91 -1.89 3.06
N PRO A 136 -14.01 -1.16 2.94
CA PRO A 136 -14.11 0.29 2.72
C PRO A 136 -13.79 1.10 3.99
N GLY A 137 -13.18 2.28 3.83
CA GLY A 137 -12.75 3.12 4.95
C GLY A 137 -13.87 3.59 5.89
N ILE A 138 -15.10 3.67 5.39
CA ILE A 138 -16.29 4.07 6.18
C ILE A 138 -16.55 3.19 7.40
N ILE A 139 -16.06 1.96 7.42
CA ILE A 139 -16.24 1.05 8.57
C ILE A 139 -15.12 1.15 9.61
N MET A 140 -14.11 2.00 9.37
CA MET A 140 -12.89 2.04 10.18
C MET A 140 -13.16 2.22 11.67
N ALA A 141 -14.14 3.03 12.08
CA ALA A 141 -14.49 3.22 13.48
C ALA A 141 -14.84 1.88 14.19
N LYS A 142 -15.59 1.01 13.51
CA LYS A 142 -15.93 -0.33 14.03
C LYS A 142 -14.75 -1.30 14.01
N VAL A 143 -13.85 -1.12 13.06
CA VAL A 143 -12.65 -1.94 12.95
C VAL A 143 -11.69 -1.62 14.09
N ILE A 144 -11.42 -0.34 14.35
CA ILE A 144 -10.50 0.10 15.41
C ILE A 144 -10.89 -0.47 16.77
N GLU A 145 -12.18 -0.48 17.11
CA GLU A 145 -12.68 -1.05 18.37
C GLU A 145 -12.32 -2.54 18.56
N ARG A 146 -12.19 -3.28 17.47
CA ARG A 146 -11.89 -4.72 17.47
C ARG A 146 -10.42 -5.05 17.21
N PHE A 147 -9.67 -4.09 16.63
CA PHE A 147 -8.25 -4.21 16.32
C PHE A 147 -7.32 -3.69 17.43
N SER A 148 -7.81 -3.53 18.65
CA SER A 148 -7.07 -2.94 19.78
C SER A 148 -5.82 -3.72 20.23
N HIS A 149 -5.38 -4.73 19.51
CA HIS A 149 -4.33 -5.66 19.94
C HIS A 149 -3.08 -5.70 19.05
N GLY A 150 -2.89 -4.74 18.15
CA GLY A 150 -1.70 -4.73 17.28
C GLY A 150 -1.01 -3.38 17.24
N ASN A 151 0.31 -3.37 17.28
CA ASN A 151 1.13 -2.16 17.06
C ASN A 151 1.25 -1.81 15.56
N ILE A 152 0.47 -2.45 14.68
CA ILE A 152 0.56 -2.20 13.24
C ILE A 152 -0.38 -1.04 12.89
N PRO A 153 0.11 0.04 12.27
CA PRO A 153 -0.71 1.17 11.84
C PRO A 153 -1.82 0.77 10.86
N LEU A 154 -2.97 1.43 10.97
CA LEU A 154 -4.13 1.22 10.11
C LEU A 154 -4.32 2.40 9.16
N ILE A 155 -4.65 2.09 7.90
CA ILE A 155 -5.08 3.06 6.88
C ILE A 155 -6.51 2.75 6.49
N ALA A 156 -7.35 3.78 6.43
CA ALA A 156 -8.67 3.71 5.84
C ALA A 156 -8.57 3.91 4.32
N GLY A 157 -9.08 2.97 3.53
CA GLY A 157 -9.09 3.04 2.07
C GLY A 157 -10.49 2.91 1.47
N GLY A 158 -10.72 3.57 0.34
CA GLY A 158 -11.99 3.51 -0.39
C GLY A 158 -13.17 4.18 0.30
N LEU A 159 -14.05 4.80 -0.50
CA LEU A 159 -15.24 5.53 -0.04
C LEU A 159 -14.95 6.61 1.01
N ILE A 160 -13.79 7.26 0.90
CA ILE A 160 -13.42 8.41 1.71
C ILE A 160 -13.64 9.65 0.87
N ASP A 161 -14.45 10.57 1.35
CA ASP A 161 -14.68 11.87 0.74
C ASP A 161 -14.38 13.03 1.72
N THR A 162 -14.34 14.25 1.20
CA THR A 162 -14.00 15.45 1.98
C THR A 162 -15.10 15.89 2.95
N LYS A 163 -16.21 15.16 3.02
CA LYS A 163 -17.37 15.50 3.86
C LYS A 163 -17.57 14.55 5.04
N SER A 164 -16.73 13.52 5.16
CA SER A 164 -16.77 12.53 6.25
C SER A 164 -15.97 13.01 7.46
#